data_4eada4b3ee6ca8f3b6f4ed6103c29f70
#
_entry.id   4eada4b3ee6ca8f3b6f4ed6103c29f70
#
_cell.length_a   1.000
_cell.length_b   1.000
_cell.length_c   1.000
_cell.angle_alpha   90.00
_cell.angle_beta   90.00
_cell.angle_gamma   90.00
#
_symmetry.space_group_name_H-M   'P 1'
#
loop_
_entity.id
_entity.type
_entity.pdbx_description
1 polymer ?
#
loop_
_entity_poly.entity_id
_entity_poly.type
_entity_poly.pdbx_seq_one_letter_code
_entity_poly.pdbx_strand_id
1 'polypeptide(L)'
;MMIRYLPVHRPHRRLSIDALARGSGVHPDLLRRFVALGLLRADRDTGGRLWFPPSELAAVARIERLRCGLSLNYAALGVVIELLDQIRALEDELRRRPSTGPERSDAGRSA
;
A
#
# COMPACT_ATOMS: atom_id res chain seq x y z
N MET A 1 3.40 -14.12 14.68
CA MET A 1 3.38 -14.43 14.50
C MET A 1 3.36 -15.24 13.72
N MET A 2 3.85 -15.72 13.55
CA MET A 2 3.90 -16.59 13.00
C MET A 2 2.87 -17.06 12.51
N ILE A 3 2.19 -16.96 12.82
CA ILE A 3 1.10 -17.29 12.58
C ILE A 3 0.78 -17.22 11.32
N ARG A 4 1.29 -16.49 10.64
CA ARG A 4 0.93 -16.31 9.51
C ARG A 4 1.02 -17.39 8.70
N TYR A 5 1.76 -18.25 8.83
CA TYR A 5 1.80 -19.26 7.94
C TYR A 5 0.73 -20.12 8.05
N LEU A 6 0.07 -19.99 8.95
CA LEU A 6 -1.02 -20.74 9.04
C LEU A 6 -1.85 -20.53 7.97
N PRO A 7 -1.80 -19.57 7.32
CA PRO A 7 -2.67 -19.22 6.30
C PRO A 7 -2.75 -20.23 5.31
N VAL A 8 -1.93 -21.03 5.30
CA VAL A 8 -2.05 -22.03 4.47
C VAL A 8 -3.37 -22.52 4.37
N HIS A 9 -4.16 -22.44 5.30
CA HIS A 9 -5.41 -23.03 5.18
C HIS A 9 -6.35 -22.20 4.43
N ARG A 10 -6.04 -21.09 3.93
CA ARG A 10 -7.00 -20.31 3.25
C ARG A 10 -6.60 -19.85 1.91
N PRO A 11 -5.75 -20.54 1.20
CA PRO A 11 -5.34 -20.04 -0.09
C PRO A 11 -6.50 -19.91 -1.04
N HIS A 12 -7.49 -20.76 -0.93
CA HIS A 12 -8.57 -20.71 -1.85
C HIS A 12 -9.49 -19.56 -1.60
N ARG A 13 -9.32 -18.85 -0.49
CA ARG A 13 -10.15 -17.72 -0.25
C ARG A 13 -9.52 -16.45 -0.70
N ARG A 14 -8.32 -16.50 -1.23
CA ARG A 14 -7.68 -15.28 -1.67
C ARG A 14 -8.22 -14.87 -3.02
N LEU A 15 -8.21 -13.59 -3.26
CA LEU A 15 -8.68 -13.03 -4.51
C LEU A 15 -7.49 -12.62 -5.34
N SER A 16 -7.56 -12.88 -6.66
CA SER A 16 -6.55 -12.35 -7.56
C SER A 16 -6.85 -10.88 -7.77
N ILE A 17 -5.94 -10.16 -8.38
CA ILE A 17 -6.17 -8.74 -8.61
C ILE A 17 -7.33 -8.58 -9.59
N ASP A 18 -7.49 -9.52 -10.54
CA ASP A 18 -8.61 -9.43 -11.47
C ASP A 18 -9.93 -9.66 -10.74
N ALA A 19 -9.96 -10.58 -9.80
CA ALA A 19 -11.18 -10.82 -9.04
C ALA A 19 -11.49 -9.61 -8.15
N LEU A 20 -10.49 -9.01 -7.56
CA LEU A 20 -10.70 -7.83 -6.74
C LEU A 20 -11.19 -6.67 -7.62
N ALA A 21 -10.65 -6.53 -8.81
CA ALA A 21 -11.09 -5.49 -9.72
C ALA A 21 -12.54 -5.69 -10.12
N ARG A 22 -12.93 -6.93 -10.44
CA ARG A 22 -14.30 -7.19 -10.83
C ARG A 22 -15.26 -6.96 -9.66
N GLY A 23 -14.86 -7.36 -8.48
CA GLY A 23 -15.74 -7.20 -7.32
C GLY A 23 -15.86 -5.77 -6.85
N SER A 24 -14.85 -4.97 -7.08
CA SER A 24 -14.86 -3.60 -6.60
C SER A 24 -15.20 -2.58 -7.66
N GLY A 25 -15.08 -2.96 -8.92
CA GLY A 25 -15.30 -2.00 -9.99
C GLY A 25 -14.14 -1.05 -10.21
N VAL A 26 -12.98 -1.34 -9.63
CA VAL A 26 -11.83 -0.46 -9.74
C VAL A 26 -10.81 -1.11 -10.66
N HIS A 27 -10.20 -0.31 -11.50
CA HIS A 27 -9.24 -0.83 -12.48
C HIS A 27 -8.05 -1.48 -11.78
N PRO A 28 -7.54 -2.58 -12.32
CA PRO A 28 -6.42 -3.25 -11.67
C PRO A 28 -5.19 -2.38 -11.48
N ASP A 29 -4.92 -1.49 -12.41
CA ASP A 29 -3.74 -0.63 -12.27
C ASP A 29 -3.87 0.27 -11.06
N LEU A 30 -5.08 0.76 -10.78
CA LEU A 30 -5.29 1.59 -9.62
C LEU A 30 -5.16 0.75 -8.36
N LEU A 31 -5.63 -0.49 -8.39
CA LEU A 31 -5.49 -1.37 -7.25
C LEU A 31 -4.00 -1.62 -6.95
N ARG A 32 -3.20 -1.79 -7.99
CA ARG A 32 -1.77 -1.99 -7.79
C ARG A 32 -1.15 -0.76 -7.13
N ARG A 33 -1.63 0.43 -7.50
CA ARG A 33 -1.13 1.64 -6.86
C ARG A 33 -1.53 1.68 -5.39
N PHE A 34 -2.74 1.25 -5.07
CA PHE A 34 -3.17 1.23 -3.69
C PHE A 34 -2.30 0.28 -2.87
N VAL A 35 -1.91 -0.85 -3.46
CA VAL A 35 -1.02 -1.78 -2.77
C VAL A 35 0.33 -1.11 -2.56
N ALA A 36 0.86 -0.46 -3.60
CA ALA A 36 2.16 0.17 -3.50
C ALA A 36 2.18 1.27 -2.45
N LEU A 37 1.04 1.92 -2.23
CA LEU A 37 0.95 2.98 -1.25
C LEU A 37 0.66 2.45 0.15
N GLY A 38 0.48 1.17 0.29
CA GLY A 38 0.18 0.59 1.59
C GLY A 38 -1.27 0.70 2.01
N LEU A 39 -2.16 1.03 1.07
CA LEU A 39 -3.57 1.15 1.38
C LEU A 39 -4.30 -0.17 1.34
N LEU A 40 -3.78 -1.15 0.65
CA LEU A 40 -4.36 -2.47 0.57
C LEU A 40 -3.32 -3.49 0.94
N ARG A 41 -3.76 -4.59 1.54
CA ARG A 41 -2.87 -5.66 1.91
C ARG A 41 -2.89 -6.70 0.82
N ALA A 42 -1.74 -7.17 0.42
CA ALA A 42 -1.64 -8.18 -0.59
C ALA A 42 -0.45 -9.05 -0.29
N ASP A 43 -0.55 -10.31 -0.67
CA ASP A 43 0.57 -11.21 -0.58
C ASP A 43 1.06 -11.46 -1.98
N ARG A 44 2.36 -11.67 -2.15
CA ARG A 44 2.91 -11.95 -3.45
C ARG A 44 3.39 -13.38 -3.45
N ASP A 45 3.01 -14.15 -4.46
CA ASP A 45 3.43 -15.54 -4.49
C ASP A 45 4.81 -15.61 -5.18
N THR A 46 5.31 -16.83 -5.36
CA THR A 46 6.63 -16.98 -5.90
C THR A 46 6.72 -16.51 -7.34
N GLY A 47 5.60 -16.43 -8.03
CA GLY A 47 5.61 -15.93 -9.38
C GLY A 47 5.39 -14.44 -9.47
N GLY A 48 5.29 -13.77 -8.34
CA GLY A 48 5.09 -12.34 -8.33
C GLY A 48 3.65 -11.90 -8.44
N ARG A 49 2.70 -12.82 -8.44
CA ARG A 49 1.30 -12.44 -8.53
C ARG A 49 0.79 -12.00 -7.18
N LEU A 50 -0.11 -11.03 -7.21
CA LEU A 50 -0.70 -10.51 -5.99
C LEU A 50 -1.96 -11.28 -5.62
N TRP A 51 -2.10 -11.54 -4.34
CA TRP A 51 -3.27 -12.21 -3.81
C TRP A 51 -3.80 -11.40 -2.63
N PHE A 52 -5.11 -11.24 -2.57
CA PHE A 52 -5.73 -10.38 -1.58
C PHE A 52 -6.68 -11.15 -0.70
N PRO A 53 -6.70 -10.87 0.59
CA PRO A 53 -7.74 -11.44 1.44
C PRO A 53 -9.09 -10.88 1.03
N PRO A 54 -10.16 -11.63 1.20
CA PRO A 54 -11.47 -11.12 0.82
C PRO A 54 -11.85 -9.81 1.52
N SER A 55 -11.29 -9.57 2.69
CA SER A 55 -11.59 -8.35 3.41
C SER A 55 -11.13 -7.11 2.66
N GLU A 56 -10.26 -7.26 1.68
CA GLU A 56 -9.80 -6.10 0.92
C GLU A 56 -10.87 -5.55 -0.01
N LEU A 57 -11.92 -6.31 -0.28
CA LEU A 57 -13.04 -5.73 -1.01
C LEU A 57 -13.66 -4.60 -0.20
N ALA A 58 -13.78 -4.78 1.10
CA ALA A 58 -14.32 -3.72 1.96
C ALA A 58 -13.35 -2.56 2.05
N ALA A 59 -12.06 -2.84 2.03
CA ALA A 59 -11.07 -1.79 2.08
C ALA A 59 -11.13 -0.92 0.84
N VAL A 60 -11.30 -1.53 -0.34
CA VAL A 60 -11.41 -0.77 -1.56
C VAL A 60 -12.69 0.07 -1.53
N ALA A 61 -13.79 -0.50 -1.04
CA ALA A 61 -15.02 0.24 -0.96
C ALA A 61 -14.87 1.46 -0.05
N ARG A 62 -14.11 1.31 1.02
CA ARG A 62 -13.89 2.41 1.92
C ARG A 62 -13.07 3.51 1.26
N ILE A 63 -12.05 3.14 0.50
CA ILE A 63 -11.24 4.11 -0.21
C ILE A 63 -12.11 4.85 -1.22
N GLU A 64 -12.98 4.12 -1.94
CA GLU A 64 -13.83 4.75 -2.92
C GLU A 64 -14.85 5.68 -2.28
N ARG A 65 -15.36 5.32 -1.11
CA ARG A 65 -16.29 6.20 -0.43
C ARG A 65 -15.60 7.48 0.01
N LEU A 66 -14.36 7.38 0.49
CA LEU A 66 -13.64 8.56 0.89
C LEU A 66 -13.37 9.45 -0.32
N ARG A 67 -13.00 8.86 -1.44
CA ARG A 67 -12.73 9.62 -2.62
C ARG A 67 -13.99 10.37 -3.05
N CYS A 68 -15.12 9.68 -3.06
CA CYS A 68 -16.35 10.34 -3.45
C CYS A 68 -16.81 11.37 -2.44
N GLY A 69 -16.64 11.04 -1.17
CA GLY A 69 -17.06 11.98 -0.13
C GLY A 69 -16.24 13.25 -0.10
N LEU A 70 -15.00 13.18 -0.60
CA LEU A 70 -14.17 14.36 -0.67
C LEU A 70 -14.30 15.02 -2.04
N SER A 71 -15.17 14.50 -2.89
CA SER A 71 -15.38 15.06 -4.21
C SER A 71 -14.12 15.04 -5.07
N LEU A 72 -13.30 14.04 -4.89
CA LEU A 72 -12.10 13.95 -5.69
C LEU A 72 -12.45 13.33 -7.04
N ASN A 73 -11.88 13.86 -8.10
CA ASN A 73 -12.06 13.26 -9.41
C ASN A 73 -10.77 12.54 -9.76
N TYR A 74 -10.72 11.95 -10.93
CA TYR A 74 -9.55 11.17 -11.27
C TYR A 74 -8.29 12.00 -11.40
N ALA A 75 -8.42 13.25 -11.84
CA ALA A 75 -7.25 14.09 -11.92
C ALA A 75 -6.72 14.40 -10.53
N ALA A 76 -7.63 14.74 -9.61
CA ALA A 76 -7.23 15.01 -8.25
C ALA A 76 -6.66 13.77 -7.58
N LEU A 77 -7.23 12.62 -7.88
CA LEU A 77 -6.72 11.38 -7.31
C LEU A 77 -5.31 11.13 -7.81
N GLY A 78 -5.04 11.42 -9.07
CA GLY A 78 -3.70 11.26 -9.60
C GLY A 78 -2.69 12.12 -8.86
N VAL A 79 -3.08 13.34 -8.53
CA VAL A 79 -2.18 14.23 -7.79
C VAL A 79 -1.94 13.66 -6.39
N VAL A 80 -2.99 13.18 -5.74
CA VAL A 80 -2.85 12.62 -4.40
C VAL A 80 -1.91 11.42 -4.44
N ILE A 81 -2.07 10.55 -5.43
CA ILE A 81 -1.22 9.39 -5.54
C ILE A 81 0.21 9.81 -5.77
N GLU A 82 0.44 10.80 -6.61
CA GLU A 82 1.79 11.25 -6.83
C GLU A 82 2.42 11.79 -5.57
N LEU A 83 1.67 12.54 -4.79
CA LEU A 83 2.20 13.10 -3.56
C LEU A 83 2.53 11.98 -2.57
N LEU A 84 1.67 10.97 -2.49
CA LEU A 84 1.94 9.87 -1.59
C LEU A 84 3.17 9.08 -2.04
N ASP A 85 3.37 8.95 -3.35
CA ASP A 85 4.55 8.29 -3.86
C ASP A 85 5.80 9.08 -3.48
N GLN A 86 5.74 10.40 -3.55
CA GLN A 86 6.87 11.21 -3.17
C GLN A 86 7.17 11.09 -1.69
N ILE A 87 6.15 11.05 -0.86
CA ILE A 87 6.35 10.87 0.55
C ILE A 87 7.01 9.54 0.82
N ARG A 88 6.53 8.48 0.14
CA ARG A 88 7.12 7.18 0.36
C ARG A 88 8.58 7.15 -0.09
N ALA A 89 8.89 7.80 -1.20
CA ALA A 89 10.26 7.83 -1.66
C ALA A 89 11.16 8.55 -0.67
N LEU A 90 10.65 9.64 -0.08
CA LEU A 90 11.43 10.37 0.89
C LEU A 90 11.61 9.57 2.17
N GLU A 91 10.56 8.86 2.59
CA GLU A 91 10.69 8.02 3.76
C GLU A 91 11.71 6.91 3.54
N ASP A 92 11.71 6.33 2.34
CA ASP A 92 12.66 5.28 2.04
C ASP A 92 14.07 5.85 2.04
N GLU A 93 14.23 7.05 1.53
CA GLU A 93 15.53 7.65 1.52
C GLU A 93 16.00 7.94 2.93
N LEU A 94 15.13 8.39 3.80
CA LEU A 94 15.51 8.61 5.17
C LEU A 94 15.90 7.31 5.86
N ARG A 95 15.22 6.24 5.56
CA ARG A 95 15.57 4.99 6.17
C ARG A 95 16.91 4.48 5.68
N ARG A 96 17.28 4.79 4.45
CA ARG A 96 18.58 4.36 3.94
C ARG A 96 19.71 5.24 4.43
N ARG A 97 19.40 6.40 4.99
CA ARG A 97 20.45 7.24 5.43
C ARG A 97 21.15 6.64 6.60
N PRO A 98 22.41 6.78 6.69
CA PRO A 98 23.13 6.25 7.81
C PRO A 98 22.73 7.02 9.03
N SER A 99 22.71 6.37 10.10
CA SER A 99 22.25 7.06 11.27
C SER A 99 23.29 7.95 11.80
N THR A 100 24.20 8.34 11.04
CA THR A 100 25.16 9.21 11.57
C THR A 100 24.56 10.54 11.84
N GLY A 101 23.53 10.87 11.19
CA GLY A 101 22.95 12.12 11.42
C GLY A 101 22.74 12.45 12.84
N PRO A 102 22.05 11.69 13.48
CA PRO A 102 21.72 11.99 14.82
C PRO A 102 22.90 12.04 15.65
N GLU A 103 23.73 11.15 15.51
CA GLU A 103 24.76 11.17 16.33
C GLU A 103 25.60 12.30 16.09
N ARG A 104 25.77 12.66 14.93
CA ARG A 104 26.59 13.65 14.74
C ARG A 104 26.13 14.85 15.35
N SER A 105 24.96 14.99 15.38
CA SER A 105 24.47 16.17 15.81
C SER A 105 24.75 16.29 17.19
N ASP A 106 24.57 15.34 17.87
CA ASP A 106 24.68 15.55 19.18
C ASP A 106 25.98 15.67 19.52
N ALA A 107 26.65 14.97 19.00
CA ALA A 107 27.91 15.01 19.43
C ALA A 107 28.38 16.33 19.12
N GLY A 108 28.05 16.69 18.11
CA GLY A 108 28.55 17.85 17.72
C GLY A 108 28.33 18.90 18.59
N ARG A 109 27.30 19.04 18.89
CA ARG A 109 26.91 20.10 19.48
C ARG A 109 27.46 20.22 20.65
N SER A 110 27.55 19.33 21.03
CA SER A 110 27.90 19.41 22.27
C SER A 110 29.06 20.13 22.28
N ALA A 111 29.61 20.14 21.36
CA ALA A 111 30.80 20.78 21.40
C ALA A 111 30.66 22.12 21.60
#